data_26f4af5565196f42977c02bf238b5163
#
_entry.id   26f4af5565196f42977c02bf238b5163
#
_cell.length_a   1.000
_cell.length_b   1.000
_cell.length_c   1.000
_cell.angle_alpha   90.00
_cell.angle_beta   90.00
_cell.angle_gamma   90.00
#
_symmetry.space_group_name_H-M   'P 1'
#
loop_
_entity.id
_entity.type
_entity.pdbx_description
1 polymer ?
#
loop_
_entity_poly.entity_id
_entity_poly.type
_entity_poly.pdbx_seq_one_letter_code
_entity_poly.pdbx_strand_id
1 'polypeptide(L)'
;MLLPYDAVMSESTPAGVPSATFPITTGLGLPGAVIEKDLGLAFGLVVRSMGFAKSFGAGLTSLRQGEVPQYTRLLEDSRRHAIDRMVENARLLGANAIVAMRFDSSEISQQLTEIVAYGTAVVVRPAG
;
A
#
# COMPACT_ATOMS: atom_id res chain seq x y z
N MET A 1 5.19 17.77 -0.91
CA MET A 1 3.98 16.95 -1.05
C MET A 1 4.36 15.51 -1.35
N LEU A 2 3.70 14.60 -0.72
CA LEU A 2 3.93 13.19 -0.97
C LEU A 2 3.33 12.79 -2.31
N LEU A 3 4.15 12.21 -3.19
CA LEU A 3 3.64 11.69 -4.45
C LEU A 3 2.87 10.41 -4.19
N PRO A 4 1.78 10.17 -4.92
CA PRO A 4 1.10 8.89 -4.83
C PRO A 4 2.04 7.76 -5.19
N TYR A 5 1.86 6.64 -4.54
CA TYR A 5 2.71 5.48 -4.76
C TYR A 5 2.78 5.08 -6.24
N ASP A 6 1.63 4.98 -6.90
CA ASP A 6 1.61 4.56 -8.29
C ASP A 6 2.16 5.63 -9.24
N ALA A 7 2.08 6.90 -8.89
CA ALA A 7 2.73 7.93 -9.69
C ALA A 7 4.24 7.73 -9.68
N VAL A 8 4.80 7.42 -8.51
CA VAL A 8 6.23 7.15 -8.39
C VAL A 8 6.60 5.93 -9.22
N MET A 9 5.79 4.88 -9.12
CA MET A 9 6.08 3.64 -9.84
C MET A 9 5.90 3.76 -11.34
N SER A 10 4.98 4.60 -11.79
CA SER A 10 4.69 4.71 -13.22
C SER A 10 5.66 5.60 -13.96
N GLU A 11 6.45 6.39 -13.26
CA GLU A 11 7.38 7.31 -13.89
C GLU A 11 8.70 6.66 -14.31
N SER A 12 8.77 5.36 -14.25
CA SER A 12 9.97 4.64 -14.66
C SER A 12 11.22 5.18 -13.99
N THR A 13 11.13 5.47 -12.72
CA THR A 13 12.26 5.96 -11.95
C THR A 13 13.42 4.99 -12.10
N PRO A 14 14.60 5.46 -12.50
CA PRO A 14 15.73 4.56 -12.63
C PRO A 14 16.00 3.80 -11.33
N ALA A 15 16.36 2.53 -11.47
CA ALA A 15 16.72 1.74 -10.32
C ALA A 15 17.84 2.44 -9.56
N GLY A 16 17.74 2.45 -8.27
CA GLY A 16 18.77 3.04 -7.43
C GLY A 16 18.62 4.52 -7.17
N VAL A 17 17.46 5.11 -7.47
CA VAL A 17 17.20 6.50 -7.10
C VAL A 17 16.40 6.52 -5.81
N PRO A 18 17.03 6.28 -4.67
CA PRO A 18 16.30 6.09 -3.42
C PRO A 18 15.72 7.36 -2.85
N SER A 19 16.29 8.49 -3.18
CA SER A 19 15.82 9.76 -2.62
C SER A 19 14.44 10.15 -3.15
N ALA A 20 14.04 9.60 -4.29
CA ALA A 20 12.75 9.92 -4.88
C ALA A 20 11.64 9.03 -4.37
N THR A 21 11.98 7.97 -3.67
CA THR A 21 11.01 6.99 -3.20
C THR A 21 11.13 6.81 -1.71
N PHE A 22 10.02 6.36 -1.13
CA PHE A 22 9.99 5.96 0.28
C PHE A 22 10.10 4.44 0.29
N PRO A 23 11.23 3.87 0.72
CA PRO A 23 11.40 2.42 0.65
C PRO A 23 10.40 1.68 1.55
N ILE A 24 9.79 0.65 0.99
CA ILE A 24 8.87 -0.21 1.70
C ILE A 24 9.26 -1.63 1.39
N THR A 25 9.33 -2.48 2.40
CA THR A 25 9.63 -3.89 2.20
C THR A 25 8.75 -4.74 3.09
N THR A 26 8.48 -5.95 2.63
CA THR A 26 7.82 -6.97 3.46
C THR A 26 8.82 -7.70 4.33
N GLY A 27 10.13 -7.53 4.08
CA GLY A 27 11.18 -8.12 4.89
C GLY A 27 11.41 -7.34 6.17
N LEU A 28 12.29 -7.86 7.00
CA LEU A 28 12.58 -7.26 8.30
C LEU A 28 13.64 -6.17 8.23
N GLY A 29 14.26 -5.99 7.08
CA GLY A 29 15.26 -4.94 6.89
C GLY A 29 15.41 -4.64 5.42
N LEU A 30 16.24 -3.65 5.12
CA LEU A 30 16.51 -3.20 3.76
C LEU A 30 17.98 -3.48 3.45
N PRO A 31 18.28 -4.18 2.35
CA PRO A 31 19.67 -4.39 1.96
C PRO A 31 20.42 -3.05 1.80
N GLY A 32 21.62 -3.00 2.32
CA GLY A 32 22.43 -1.81 2.24
C GLY A 32 22.03 -0.69 3.19
N ALA A 33 21.13 -0.96 4.13
CA ALA A 33 20.67 0.04 5.07
C ALA A 33 20.71 -0.49 6.49
N VAL A 34 20.88 0.41 7.43
CA VAL A 34 20.86 0.10 8.85
C VAL A 34 19.69 0.84 9.48
N ILE A 35 18.89 0.11 10.27
CA ILE A 35 17.80 0.74 11.01
C ILE A 35 18.39 1.43 12.22
N GLU A 36 18.23 2.75 12.29
CA GLU A 36 18.69 3.54 13.41
C GLU A 36 17.64 3.71 14.47
N LYS A 37 16.38 3.81 14.07
CA LYS A 37 15.27 4.03 15.00
C LYS A 37 14.07 3.23 14.55
N ASP A 38 13.41 2.63 15.50
CA ASP A 38 12.10 2.00 15.31
C ASP A 38 11.06 2.98 15.84
N LEU A 39 10.21 3.47 14.96
CA LEU A 39 9.21 4.47 15.32
C LEU A 39 7.83 3.84 15.55
N GLY A 40 7.76 2.53 15.44
CA GLY A 40 6.54 1.80 15.74
C GLY A 40 5.64 1.62 14.54
N LEU A 41 4.40 1.32 14.83
CA LEU A 41 3.42 0.95 13.84
C LEU A 41 3.00 2.14 12.98
N ALA A 42 3.02 1.95 11.67
CA ALA A 42 2.35 2.84 10.74
C ALA A 42 1.32 2.03 9.96
N PHE A 43 0.17 2.61 9.71
CA PHE A 43 -0.83 1.94 8.90
C PHE A 43 -1.61 2.94 8.07
N GLY A 44 -2.21 2.44 7.00
CA GLY A 44 -3.13 3.20 6.17
C GLY A 44 -4.36 2.37 5.92
N LEU A 45 -5.52 2.98 6.10
CA LEU A 45 -6.80 2.30 6.05
C LEU A 45 -7.64 2.87 4.93
N VAL A 46 -8.28 1.99 4.17
CA VAL A 46 -9.21 2.37 3.12
C VAL A 46 -10.46 1.54 3.28
N VAL A 47 -11.61 2.18 3.19
CA VAL A 47 -12.89 1.48 3.16
C VAL A 47 -13.50 1.70 1.78
N ARG A 48 -13.84 0.61 1.12
CA ARG A 48 -14.43 0.66 -0.21
C ARG A 48 -15.83 0.06 -0.21
N SER A 49 -16.71 0.72 -0.94
CA SER A 49 -18.03 0.16 -1.18
C SER A 49 -17.94 -0.83 -2.32
N MET A 50 -18.26 -2.08 -2.03
CA MET A 50 -18.30 -3.11 -3.06
C MET A 50 -19.65 -3.16 -3.76
N GLY A 51 -20.63 -2.44 -3.24
CA GLY A 51 -21.93 -2.36 -3.88
C GLY A 51 -21.87 -1.76 -5.27
N PHE A 52 -21.00 -0.77 -5.43
CA PHE A 52 -20.77 -0.15 -6.73
C PHE A 52 -20.23 -1.17 -7.74
N ALA A 53 -19.24 -1.95 -7.31
CA ALA A 53 -18.67 -2.97 -8.16
C ALA A 53 -19.69 -4.06 -8.49
N LYS A 54 -20.53 -4.40 -7.53
CA LYS A 54 -21.59 -5.36 -7.78
C LYS A 54 -22.60 -4.86 -8.81
N SER A 55 -22.91 -3.59 -8.77
CA SER A 55 -23.83 -2.99 -9.74
C SER A 55 -23.27 -3.10 -11.15
N PHE A 56 -21.99 -2.84 -11.31
CA PHE A 56 -21.34 -3.06 -12.59
C PHE A 56 -21.30 -4.53 -12.93
N GLY A 57 -20.99 -5.35 -11.94
CA GLY A 57 -20.86 -6.76 -12.13
C GLY A 57 -22.16 -7.45 -12.46
N ALA A 58 -23.30 -6.85 -12.11
CA ALA A 58 -24.58 -7.49 -12.35
C ALA A 58 -24.81 -7.75 -13.84
N GLY A 59 -24.24 -6.91 -14.70
CA GLY A 59 -24.30 -7.13 -16.12
C GLY A 59 -23.25 -8.07 -16.65
N LEU A 60 -22.42 -8.58 -15.78
CA LEU A 60 -21.26 -9.35 -16.17
C LEU A 60 -21.35 -10.79 -15.69
N THR A 61 -22.49 -11.39 -15.87
CA THR A 61 -22.69 -12.78 -15.49
C THR A 61 -21.71 -13.71 -16.17
N SER A 62 -21.12 -13.26 -17.27
CA SER A 62 -20.08 -14.00 -17.96
C SER A 62 -18.83 -14.18 -17.10
N LEU A 63 -18.73 -13.45 -16.01
CA LEU A 63 -17.54 -13.50 -15.17
C LEU A 63 -17.45 -14.74 -14.31
N ARG A 64 -18.47 -15.55 -14.30
CA ARG A 64 -18.40 -16.84 -13.62
C ARG A 64 -17.31 -17.75 -14.15
N GLN A 65 -16.65 -17.34 -15.22
CA GLN A 65 -15.63 -18.15 -15.84
C GLN A 65 -14.22 -17.78 -15.41
N GLY A 66 -14.06 -16.84 -14.48
CA GLY A 66 -12.73 -16.50 -14.05
C GLY A 66 -12.64 -15.13 -13.39
N GLU A 67 -11.60 -14.42 -13.74
CA GLU A 67 -11.29 -13.13 -13.13
C GLU A 67 -12.35 -12.09 -13.43
N VAL A 68 -12.57 -11.21 -12.45
CA VAL A 68 -13.49 -10.09 -12.57
C VAL A 68 -12.64 -8.82 -12.67
N PRO A 69 -12.35 -8.33 -13.89
CA PRO A 69 -11.40 -7.23 -14.06
C PRO A 69 -11.75 -5.97 -13.26
N GLN A 70 -13.03 -5.65 -13.15
CA GLN A 70 -13.45 -4.47 -12.39
C GLN A 70 -13.13 -4.60 -10.91
N TYR A 71 -13.36 -5.79 -10.36
CA TYR A 71 -13.04 -6.03 -8.96
C TYR A 71 -11.53 -6.05 -8.74
N THR A 72 -10.80 -6.68 -9.65
CA THR A 72 -9.35 -6.72 -9.56
C THR A 72 -8.79 -5.30 -9.51
N ARG A 73 -9.22 -4.47 -10.45
CA ARG A 73 -8.72 -3.09 -10.52
C ARG A 73 -9.10 -2.29 -9.27
N LEU A 74 -10.35 -2.45 -8.82
CA LEU A 74 -10.80 -1.76 -7.62
C LEU A 74 -9.96 -2.15 -6.41
N LEU A 75 -9.68 -3.43 -6.25
CA LEU A 75 -8.90 -3.91 -5.10
C LEU A 75 -7.43 -3.49 -5.20
N GLU A 76 -6.88 -3.51 -6.41
CA GLU A 76 -5.51 -3.02 -6.59
C GLU A 76 -5.40 -1.55 -6.24
N ASP A 77 -6.32 -0.73 -6.73
CA ASP A 77 -6.33 0.70 -6.43
C ASP A 77 -6.51 0.94 -4.94
N SER A 78 -7.36 0.16 -4.30
CA SER A 78 -7.59 0.29 -2.87
C SER A 78 -6.33 -0.05 -2.07
N ARG A 79 -5.60 -1.05 -2.50
CA ARG A 79 -4.34 -1.42 -1.84
C ARG A 79 -3.28 -0.33 -2.03
N ARG A 80 -3.21 0.26 -3.22
CA ARG A 80 -2.28 1.38 -3.45
C ARG A 80 -2.63 2.58 -2.57
N HIS A 81 -3.91 2.89 -2.44
CA HIS A 81 -4.34 3.97 -1.57
C HIS A 81 -3.99 3.68 -0.11
N ALA A 82 -4.13 2.42 0.31
CA ALA A 82 -3.77 2.04 1.67
C ALA A 82 -2.27 2.23 1.89
N ILE A 83 -1.44 1.86 0.91
CA ILE A 83 0.01 2.09 0.99
C ILE A 83 0.31 3.57 1.08
N ASP A 84 -0.32 4.40 0.25
CA ASP A 84 -0.07 5.84 0.27
C ASP A 84 -0.37 6.44 1.63
N ARG A 85 -1.46 6.02 2.25
CA ARG A 85 -1.84 6.50 3.58
C ARG A 85 -0.87 6.01 4.64
N MET A 86 -0.42 4.76 4.52
CA MET A 86 0.58 4.22 5.45
C MET A 86 1.87 5.03 5.37
N VAL A 87 2.33 5.34 4.16
CA VAL A 87 3.55 6.12 3.95
C VAL A 87 3.40 7.52 4.54
N GLU A 88 2.25 8.15 4.29
CA GLU A 88 2.00 9.47 4.83
C GLU A 88 2.05 9.46 6.36
N ASN A 89 1.42 8.47 6.97
CA ASN A 89 1.44 8.34 8.43
C ASN A 89 2.84 8.06 8.95
N ALA A 90 3.61 7.23 8.24
CA ALA A 90 4.99 6.97 8.62
C ALA A 90 5.84 8.24 8.54
N ARG A 91 5.63 9.06 7.51
CA ARG A 91 6.35 10.34 7.40
C ARG A 91 6.02 11.26 8.57
N LEU A 92 4.79 11.27 9.03
CA LEU A 92 4.40 12.08 10.18
C LEU A 92 5.09 11.63 11.44
N LEU A 93 5.46 10.35 11.52
CA LEU A 93 6.25 9.84 12.65
C LEU A 93 7.73 10.18 12.54
N GLY A 94 8.15 10.70 11.40
CA GLY A 94 9.55 11.01 11.15
C GLY A 94 10.32 9.91 10.46
N ALA A 95 9.63 8.91 9.93
CA ALA A 95 10.27 7.78 9.26
C ALA A 95 10.72 8.13 7.85
N ASN A 96 11.70 7.36 7.38
CA ASN A 96 12.10 7.41 5.98
C ASN A 96 12.01 6.05 5.30
N ALA A 97 11.47 5.04 5.99
CA ALA A 97 11.26 3.72 5.41
C ALA A 97 10.21 2.96 6.23
N ILE A 98 9.69 1.90 5.64
CA ILE A 98 8.79 0.97 6.33
C ILE A 98 9.29 -0.44 6.08
N VAL A 99 9.40 -1.23 7.14
CA VAL A 99 9.78 -2.63 7.04
C VAL A 99 8.64 -3.50 7.57
N ALA A 100 8.72 -4.78 7.26
CA ALA A 100 7.74 -5.79 7.72
C ALA A 100 6.32 -5.42 7.32
N MET A 101 6.15 -4.89 6.13
CA MET A 101 4.85 -4.45 5.64
C MET A 101 3.95 -5.63 5.32
N ARG A 102 2.69 -5.49 5.66
CA ARG A 102 1.64 -6.48 5.38
C ARG A 102 0.35 -5.77 5.00
N PHE A 103 -0.50 -6.51 4.34
CA PHE A 103 -1.89 -6.11 4.13
C PHE A 103 -2.81 -6.99 4.95
N ASP A 104 -3.95 -6.43 5.29
CA ASP A 104 -5.06 -7.19 5.82
C ASP A 104 -6.33 -6.61 5.24
N SER A 105 -7.37 -7.43 5.13
CA SER A 105 -8.64 -6.96 4.62
C SER A 105 -9.76 -7.71 5.29
N SER A 106 -10.88 -7.03 5.46
CA SER A 106 -12.05 -7.65 6.07
C SER A 106 -13.32 -7.03 5.52
N GLU A 107 -14.38 -7.80 5.54
CA GLU A 107 -15.70 -7.29 5.19
C GLU A 107 -16.33 -6.68 6.44
N ILE A 108 -16.66 -5.39 6.34
CA ILE A 108 -17.38 -4.72 7.42
C ILE A 108 -18.87 -5.02 7.31
N SER A 109 -19.34 -5.12 6.06
CA SER A 109 -20.72 -5.47 5.77
C SER A 109 -20.75 -6.09 4.39
N GLN A 110 -21.94 -6.45 3.91
CA GLN A 110 -22.08 -7.07 2.60
C GLN A 110 -21.57 -6.19 1.47
N GLN A 111 -21.47 -4.89 1.70
CA GLN A 111 -21.09 -3.95 0.65
C GLN A 111 -19.85 -3.15 0.96
N LEU A 112 -19.26 -3.33 2.13
CA LEU A 112 -18.11 -2.56 2.55
C LEU A 112 -16.95 -3.47 2.88
N THR A 113 -15.81 -3.19 2.28
CA THR A 113 -14.57 -3.91 2.55
C THR A 113 -13.54 -2.92 3.08
N GLU A 114 -12.87 -3.32 4.14
CA GLU A 114 -11.76 -2.58 4.70
C GLU A 114 -10.46 -3.18 4.20
N ILE A 115 -9.53 -2.34 3.83
CA ILE A 115 -8.18 -2.77 3.47
C ILE A 115 -7.22 -1.93 4.29
N VAL A 116 -6.31 -2.58 4.98
CA VAL A 116 -5.28 -1.90 5.75
C VAL A 116 -3.91 -2.36 5.28
N ALA A 117 -3.02 -1.40 5.07
CA ALA A 117 -1.60 -1.65 4.89
C ALA A 117 -0.92 -1.22 6.18
N TYR A 118 -0.04 -2.04 6.72
CA TYR A 118 0.63 -1.71 7.96
C TYR A 118 2.06 -2.24 7.95
N GLY A 119 2.88 -1.66 8.79
CA GLY A 119 4.27 -2.05 8.91
C GLY A 119 4.94 -1.26 10.01
N THR A 120 6.23 -1.45 10.14
CA THR A 120 7.02 -0.74 11.13
C THR A 120 7.70 0.45 10.47
N ALA A 121 7.39 1.64 10.96
CA ALA A 121 8.03 2.86 10.50
C ALA A 121 9.41 2.97 11.14
N VAL A 122 10.42 3.22 10.32
CA VAL A 122 11.80 3.25 10.79
C VAL A 122 12.55 4.41 10.18
N VAL A 123 13.65 4.79 10.83
CA VAL A 123 14.65 5.66 10.25
C VAL A 123 15.84 4.79 9.89
N VAL A 124 16.22 4.81 8.62
CA VAL A 124 17.36 4.04 8.13
C VAL A 124 18.42 4.99 7.60
N ARG A 125 19.65 4.51 7.59
CA ARG A 125 20.79 5.17 6.95
C ARG A 125 21.54 4.15 6.11
N PRO A 126 22.33 4.59 5.14
CA PRO A 126 23.14 3.66 4.38
C PRO A 126 24.11 2.92 5.28
N ALA A 127 24.31 1.63 4.99
CA ALA A 127 25.29 0.81 5.69
C ALA A 127 26.69 1.13 5.16
N GLY A 128 27.62 1.27 6.02
CA GLY A 128 29.02 1.53 5.64
C GLY A 128 29.38 3.01 5.59
#